data_9668adadfec4c321c6843c850284d3be
#
_entry.id   9668adadfec4c321c6843c850284d3be
#
_cell.length_a   1.000
_cell.length_b   1.000
_cell.length_c   1.000
_cell.angle_alpha   90.00
_cell.angle_beta   90.00
_cell.angle_gamma   90.00
#
_symmetry.space_group_name_H-M   'P 1'
#
loop_
_entity.id
_entity.type
_entity.pdbx_description
1 polymer ?
#
loop_
_entity_poly.entity_id
_entity_poly.type
_entity_poly.pdbx_seq_one_letter_code
_entity_poly.pdbx_strand_id
1 'polypeptide(L)'
;MPHLANARMYSVNPGAKAAWSDLFGWLSRTSGVPLRVIDHAFPAPLSELWARPDLACAFMCGMPFMLAREKPVAIAAPVPSDGPMPGRPLYATRLVVAADRPFAVLEHTFGGRLGYTVPDSQSGYNALRHHLLAYRTPERPTLFRNSVGPLTTPRRVIECE
;
A
#
# COMPACT_ATOMS: atom_id res chain seq x y z
N MET A 1 25.76 -14.03 9.55
CA MET A 1 25.20 -12.70 9.91
C MET A 1 23.68 -12.82 9.93
N PRO A 2 22.95 -12.08 10.79
CA PRO A 2 21.49 -12.12 10.77
C PRO A 2 20.97 -11.53 9.47
N HIS A 3 19.94 -12.16 8.92
CA HIS A 3 19.23 -11.66 7.76
C HIS A 3 18.29 -10.51 8.15
N LEU A 4 18.11 -9.51 7.28
CA LEU A 4 17.28 -8.36 7.58
C LEU A 4 15.80 -8.62 7.30
N ALA A 5 14.93 -8.06 8.15
CA ALA A 5 13.48 -8.07 7.99
C ALA A 5 12.89 -6.67 8.18
N ASN A 6 11.80 -6.37 7.49
CA ASN A 6 11.14 -5.07 7.62
C ASN A 6 9.63 -5.12 7.36
N ALA A 7 8.85 -4.39 8.16
CA ALA A 7 7.40 -4.27 8.05
C ALA A 7 6.92 -2.82 7.87
N ARG A 8 7.77 -1.90 7.39
CA ARG A 8 7.44 -0.47 7.28
C ARG A 8 6.07 -0.19 6.64
N MET A 9 5.73 -0.92 5.59
CA MET A 9 4.47 -0.70 4.87
C MET A 9 3.22 -0.78 5.76
N TYR A 10 3.28 -1.58 6.81
CA TYR A 10 2.14 -1.82 7.69
C TYR A 10 2.40 -1.36 9.13
N SER A 11 3.52 -0.71 9.40
CA SER A 11 3.87 -0.12 10.71
C SER A 11 3.20 1.26 10.87
N VAL A 12 1.88 1.30 10.74
CA VAL A 12 1.07 2.52 10.70
C VAL A 12 0.92 3.23 12.04
N ASN A 13 1.22 2.53 13.13
CA ASN A 13 1.24 3.05 14.50
C ASN A 13 2.18 2.21 15.37
N PRO A 14 2.52 2.64 16.61
CA PRO A 14 3.42 1.90 17.50
C PRO A 14 2.97 0.47 17.80
N GLY A 15 1.67 0.24 18.00
CA GLY A 15 1.11 -1.09 18.25
C GLY A 15 1.27 -2.03 17.06
N ALA A 16 0.97 -1.57 15.85
CA ALA A 16 1.21 -2.34 14.64
C ALA A 16 2.70 -2.64 14.43
N LYS A 17 3.59 -1.65 14.68
CA LYS A 17 5.04 -1.86 14.60
C LYS A 17 5.50 -2.96 15.56
N ALA A 18 5.01 -2.96 16.80
CA ALA A 18 5.34 -3.99 17.79
C ALA A 18 4.84 -5.37 17.36
N ALA A 19 3.58 -5.49 16.94
CA ALA A 19 2.99 -6.75 16.49
C ALA A 19 3.75 -7.36 15.28
N TRP A 20 4.18 -6.56 14.32
CA TRP A 20 5.00 -7.03 13.21
C TRP A 20 6.40 -7.45 13.65
N SER A 21 7.00 -6.75 14.62
CA SER A 21 8.27 -7.14 15.20
C SER A 21 8.16 -8.51 15.90
N ASP A 22 7.08 -8.74 16.63
CA ASP A 22 6.79 -10.01 17.30
C ASP A 22 6.61 -11.15 16.29
N LEU A 23 5.91 -10.89 15.18
CA LEU A 23 5.76 -11.85 14.07
C LEU A 23 7.12 -12.25 13.49
N PHE A 24 8.01 -11.30 13.20
CA PHE A 24 9.34 -11.61 12.70
C PHE A 24 10.19 -12.33 13.74
N GLY A 25 10.04 -12.00 15.02
CA GLY A 25 10.66 -12.73 16.12
C GLY A 25 10.19 -14.19 16.20
N TRP A 26 8.89 -14.41 16.08
CA TRP A 26 8.31 -15.74 15.99
C TRP A 26 8.82 -16.50 14.75
N LEU A 27 8.79 -15.87 13.58
CA LEU A 27 9.28 -16.47 12.33
C LEU A 27 10.74 -16.87 12.44
N SER A 28 11.58 -16.02 13.02
CA SER A 28 13.00 -16.31 13.24
C SER A 28 13.21 -17.55 14.12
N ARG A 29 12.47 -17.64 15.22
CA ARG A 29 12.55 -18.81 16.12
C ARG A 29 12.04 -20.10 15.46
N THR A 30 10.92 -20.01 14.74
CA THR A 30 10.28 -21.19 14.14
C THR A 30 11.04 -21.71 12.93
N SER A 31 11.63 -20.83 12.12
CA SER A 31 12.40 -21.21 10.93
C SER A 31 13.85 -21.59 11.23
N GLY A 32 14.38 -21.22 12.40
CA GLY A 32 15.81 -21.31 12.70
C GLY A 32 16.67 -20.29 11.94
N VAL A 33 16.07 -19.38 11.17
CA VAL A 33 16.78 -18.33 10.43
C VAL A 33 16.84 -17.07 11.28
N PRO A 34 18.04 -16.59 11.67
CA PRO A 34 18.17 -15.41 12.50
C PRO A 34 17.77 -14.14 11.73
N LEU A 35 16.60 -13.57 12.05
CA LEU A 35 16.08 -12.35 11.46
C LEU A 35 16.36 -11.16 12.40
N ARG A 36 16.78 -10.05 11.84
CA ARG A 36 16.92 -8.76 12.53
C ARG A 36 16.00 -7.73 11.87
N VAL A 37 14.99 -7.29 12.60
CA VAL A 37 14.11 -6.20 12.13
C VAL A 37 14.89 -4.90 12.10
N ILE A 38 14.83 -4.19 10.98
CA ILE A 38 15.46 -2.88 10.78
C ILE A 38 14.42 -1.80 10.60
N ASP A 39 14.76 -0.59 11.02
CA ASP A 39 14.01 0.60 10.66
C ASP A 39 14.36 1.04 9.22
N HIS A 40 13.35 1.52 8.51
CA HIS A 40 13.48 2.17 7.22
C HIS A 40 12.42 3.26 7.14
N ALA A 41 12.70 4.38 7.82
CA ALA A 41 11.70 5.43 8.03
C ALA A 41 11.45 6.26 6.77
N PHE A 42 10.24 6.86 6.71
CA PHE A 42 9.95 7.92 5.75
C PHE A 42 10.96 9.09 5.94
N PRO A 43 11.43 9.75 4.88
CA PRO A 43 11.00 9.66 3.48
C PRO A 43 11.77 8.65 2.61
N ALA A 44 12.63 7.80 3.17
CA ALA A 44 13.41 6.85 2.39
C ALA A 44 12.50 5.97 1.50
N PRO A 45 12.77 5.83 0.19
CA PRO A 45 11.94 5.07 -0.73
C PRO A 45 11.89 3.57 -0.37
N LEU A 46 10.71 2.94 -0.50
CA LEU A 46 10.58 1.48 -0.29
C LEU A 46 11.38 0.68 -1.32
N SER A 47 11.56 1.21 -2.52
CA SER A 47 12.40 0.59 -3.56
C SER A 47 13.85 0.37 -3.11
N GLU A 48 14.42 1.30 -2.33
CA GLU A 48 15.75 1.13 -1.76
C GLU A 48 15.79 0.00 -0.73
N LEU A 49 14.75 -0.12 0.11
CA LEU A 49 14.63 -1.23 1.04
C LEU A 49 14.59 -2.58 0.30
N TRP A 50 13.71 -2.68 -0.70
CA TRP A 50 13.51 -3.92 -1.45
C TRP A 50 14.69 -4.31 -2.35
N ALA A 51 15.54 -3.36 -2.72
CA ALA A 51 16.75 -3.60 -3.50
C ALA A 51 17.95 -4.08 -2.65
N ARG A 52 17.81 -4.16 -1.33
CA ARG A 52 18.91 -4.57 -0.45
C ARG A 52 19.25 -6.04 -0.61
N PRO A 53 20.51 -6.41 -0.87
CA PRO A 53 20.92 -7.81 -1.04
C PRO A 53 20.91 -8.62 0.26
N ASP A 54 20.90 -7.95 1.43
CA ASP A 54 20.85 -8.56 2.75
C ASP A 54 19.42 -8.61 3.35
N LEU A 55 18.39 -8.18 2.59
CA LEU A 55 17.00 -8.25 3.00
C LEU A 55 16.47 -9.68 2.76
N ALA A 56 16.17 -10.40 3.83
CA ALA A 56 15.62 -11.75 3.74
C ALA A 56 14.11 -11.75 3.58
N CYS A 57 13.40 -10.90 4.30
CA CYS A 57 11.94 -10.80 4.15
C CYS A 57 11.42 -9.40 4.46
N ALA A 58 10.38 -9.01 3.73
CA ALA A 58 9.66 -7.77 3.94
C ALA A 58 8.25 -7.85 3.38
N PHE A 59 7.39 -6.97 3.82
CA PHE A 59 6.13 -6.74 3.12
C PHE A 59 6.35 -5.96 1.84
N MET A 60 5.69 -6.40 0.78
CA MET A 60 5.74 -5.75 -0.53
C MET A 60 4.34 -5.66 -1.12
N CYS A 61 4.02 -4.52 -1.74
CA CYS A 61 2.78 -4.35 -2.49
C CYS A 61 2.75 -5.21 -3.75
N GLY A 62 1.56 -5.61 -4.19
CA GLY A 62 1.40 -6.42 -5.39
C GLY A 62 1.97 -5.78 -6.66
N MET A 63 1.82 -4.46 -6.85
CA MET A 63 2.36 -3.78 -8.04
C MET A 63 3.90 -3.81 -8.09
N PRO A 64 4.66 -3.39 -7.07
CA PRO A 64 6.12 -3.53 -7.08
C PRO A 64 6.57 -4.99 -7.22
N PHE A 65 5.86 -5.94 -6.58
CA PHE A 65 6.15 -7.35 -6.74
C PHE A 65 6.04 -7.80 -8.20
N MET A 66 4.97 -7.40 -8.90
CA MET A 66 4.78 -7.75 -10.31
C MET A 66 5.78 -7.09 -11.24
N LEU A 67 6.25 -5.89 -10.90
CA LEU A 67 7.21 -5.11 -11.69
C LEU A 67 8.68 -5.44 -11.38
N ALA A 68 8.96 -6.17 -10.31
CA ALA A 68 10.32 -6.55 -9.94
C ALA A 68 10.97 -7.38 -11.06
N ARG A 69 12.19 -7.01 -11.46
CA ARG A 69 12.99 -7.74 -12.48
C ARG A 69 13.36 -9.12 -11.94
N GLU A 70 13.90 -9.17 -10.73
CA GLU A 70 14.12 -10.38 -9.96
C GLU A 70 13.00 -10.48 -8.94
N LYS A 71 12.09 -11.43 -9.16
CA LYS A 71 10.92 -11.58 -8.30
C LYS A 71 11.29 -12.26 -6.99
N PRO A 72 11.00 -11.63 -5.85
CA PRO A 72 11.11 -12.32 -4.57
C PRO A 72 10.08 -13.45 -4.49
N VAL A 73 10.31 -14.41 -3.61
CA VAL A 73 9.35 -15.48 -3.34
C VAL A 73 8.25 -14.94 -2.44
N ALA A 74 6.99 -15.06 -2.87
CA ALA A 74 5.85 -14.76 -1.99
C ALA A 74 5.63 -15.94 -1.05
N ILE A 75 5.95 -15.77 0.24
CA ILE A 75 5.85 -16.84 1.25
C ILE A 75 4.50 -16.87 1.97
N ALA A 76 3.85 -15.72 2.11
CA ALA A 76 2.54 -15.59 2.77
C ALA A 76 1.85 -14.29 2.39
N ALA A 77 0.55 -14.23 2.63
CA ALA A 77 -0.24 -13.01 2.58
C ALA A 77 -1.07 -12.90 3.88
N PRO A 78 -1.19 -11.70 4.47
CA PRO A 78 -2.08 -11.51 5.60
C PRO A 78 -3.54 -11.82 5.24
N VAL A 79 -4.24 -12.48 6.16
CA VAL A 79 -5.68 -12.73 6.05
C VAL A 79 -6.37 -11.83 7.08
N PRO A 80 -7.07 -10.75 6.66
CA PRO A 80 -7.78 -9.89 7.58
C PRO A 80 -8.89 -10.64 8.31
N SER A 81 -9.02 -10.38 9.62
CA SER A 81 -10.12 -10.92 10.45
C SER A 81 -11.41 -10.11 10.30
N ASP A 82 -11.30 -8.87 9.84
CA ASP A 82 -12.39 -7.91 9.68
C ASP A 82 -12.36 -7.23 8.30
N GLY A 83 -13.25 -6.24 8.09
CA GLY A 83 -13.33 -5.50 6.83
C GLY A 83 -14.30 -6.13 5.82
N PRO A 84 -14.26 -5.71 4.54
CA PRO A 84 -15.25 -6.13 3.54
C PRO A 84 -15.11 -7.57 3.07
N MET A 85 -13.95 -8.22 3.32
CA MET A 85 -13.65 -9.59 2.88
C MET A 85 -12.92 -10.37 3.98
N PRO A 86 -13.56 -10.58 5.15
CA PRO A 86 -12.91 -11.24 6.27
C PRO A 86 -12.58 -12.70 5.93
N GLY A 87 -11.50 -13.21 6.49
CA GLY A 87 -11.07 -14.59 6.28
C GLY A 87 -10.52 -14.91 4.88
N ARG A 88 -10.32 -13.91 4.03
CA ARG A 88 -9.69 -14.05 2.70
C ARG A 88 -8.43 -13.19 2.62
N PRO A 89 -7.37 -13.63 1.89
CA PRO A 89 -6.15 -12.82 1.72
C PRO A 89 -6.39 -11.66 0.74
N LEU A 90 -7.44 -10.90 0.97
CA LEU A 90 -7.89 -9.79 0.14
C LEU A 90 -8.20 -8.57 1.01
N TYR A 91 -8.01 -7.40 0.45
CA TYR A 91 -8.44 -6.14 1.04
C TYR A 91 -8.93 -5.18 -0.04
N ALA A 92 -9.73 -4.20 0.35
CA ALA A 92 -10.32 -3.25 -0.57
C ALA A 92 -9.70 -1.87 -0.42
N THR A 93 -9.59 -1.15 -1.54
CA THR A 93 -9.33 0.28 -1.56
C THR A 93 -10.67 1.02 -1.39
N ARG A 94 -10.70 1.98 -0.49
CA ARG A 94 -11.85 2.88 -0.32
C ARG A 94 -11.51 4.25 -0.87
N LEU A 95 -12.41 4.78 -1.68
CA LEU A 95 -12.39 6.17 -2.09
C LEU A 95 -13.13 6.99 -1.03
N VAL A 96 -12.50 8.05 -0.57
CA VAL A 96 -13.09 8.94 0.44
C VAL A 96 -13.21 10.34 -0.13
N VAL A 97 -14.28 11.02 0.24
CA VAL A 97 -14.56 12.42 -0.07
C VAL A 97 -14.92 13.14 1.22
N ALA A 98 -14.87 14.47 1.21
CA ALA A 98 -15.32 15.24 2.36
C ALA A 98 -16.82 15.00 2.61
N ALA A 99 -17.21 14.88 3.89
CA ALA A 99 -18.56 14.47 4.29
C ALA A 99 -19.67 15.46 3.88
N ASP A 100 -19.29 16.72 3.66
CA ASP A 100 -20.17 17.81 3.23
C ASP A 100 -20.40 17.85 1.71
N ARG A 101 -19.72 16.98 0.94
CA ARG A 101 -19.89 16.93 -0.51
C ARG A 101 -21.11 16.07 -0.90
N PRO A 102 -21.95 16.51 -1.85
CA PRO A 102 -23.13 15.79 -2.29
C PRO A 102 -22.80 14.65 -3.26
N PHE A 103 -21.70 13.94 -3.03
CA PHE A 103 -21.26 12.84 -3.89
C PHE A 103 -21.85 11.51 -3.41
N ALA A 104 -22.75 10.92 -4.18
CA ALA A 104 -23.37 9.64 -3.87
C ALA A 104 -22.73 8.47 -4.64
N VAL A 105 -22.12 8.75 -5.79
CA VAL A 105 -21.48 7.76 -6.67
C VAL A 105 -20.14 8.28 -7.16
N LEU A 106 -19.27 7.39 -7.64
CA LEU A 106 -17.92 7.71 -8.10
C LEU A 106 -17.92 8.78 -9.20
N GLU A 107 -18.85 8.69 -10.12
CA GLU A 107 -18.99 9.57 -11.29
C GLU A 107 -19.20 11.04 -10.90
N HIS A 108 -19.80 11.30 -9.73
CA HIS A 108 -19.98 12.66 -9.21
C HIS A 108 -18.65 13.34 -8.85
N THR A 109 -17.58 12.56 -8.70
CA THR A 109 -16.23 13.08 -8.39
C THR A 109 -15.44 13.45 -9.66
N PHE A 110 -15.92 13.05 -10.84
CA PHE A 110 -15.19 13.28 -12.10
C PHE A 110 -15.07 14.78 -12.41
N GLY A 111 -13.92 15.16 -12.97
CA GLY A 111 -13.56 16.56 -13.16
C GLY A 111 -12.89 17.20 -11.95
N GLY A 112 -12.91 16.54 -10.79
CA GLY A 112 -12.22 16.97 -9.58
C GLY A 112 -10.72 16.62 -9.56
N ARG A 113 -10.13 16.73 -8.37
CA ARG A 113 -8.74 16.31 -8.09
C ARG A 113 -8.76 14.95 -7.40
N LEU A 114 -7.85 14.07 -7.80
CA LEU A 114 -7.67 12.76 -7.20
C LEU A 114 -6.37 12.72 -6.39
N GLY A 115 -6.48 12.42 -5.09
CA GLY A 115 -5.33 12.13 -4.25
C GLY A 115 -4.98 10.64 -4.26
N TYR A 116 -3.68 10.32 -4.25
CA TYR A 116 -3.16 8.96 -4.14
C TYR A 116 -1.90 8.93 -3.29
N THR A 117 -1.46 7.75 -2.85
CA THR A 117 -0.30 7.63 -1.96
C THR A 117 1.03 7.81 -2.71
N VAL A 118 1.44 6.80 -3.47
CA VAL A 118 2.64 6.82 -4.31
C VAL A 118 2.35 6.07 -5.62
N PRO A 119 3.03 6.41 -6.73
CA PRO A 119 2.73 5.84 -8.06
C PRO A 119 2.92 4.32 -8.16
N ASP A 120 3.77 3.73 -7.32
CA ASP A 120 4.05 2.29 -7.27
C ASP A 120 3.18 1.53 -6.24
N SER A 121 2.23 2.20 -5.59
CA SER A 121 1.31 1.56 -4.65
C SER A 121 0.25 0.74 -5.39
N GLN A 122 0.05 -0.52 -4.98
CA GLN A 122 -1.03 -1.35 -5.52
C GLN A 122 -2.40 -0.81 -5.09
N SER A 123 -2.62 -0.62 -3.79
CA SER A 123 -3.92 -0.18 -3.25
C SER A 123 -4.13 1.32 -3.36
N GLY A 124 -3.09 2.11 -3.12
CA GLY A 124 -3.20 3.58 -3.09
C GLY A 124 -3.14 4.23 -4.47
N TYR A 125 -2.91 3.48 -5.55
CA TYR A 125 -2.81 4.02 -6.90
C TYR A 125 -3.32 3.05 -7.97
N ASN A 126 -2.68 1.88 -8.12
CA ASN A 126 -2.91 1.00 -9.28
C ASN A 126 -4.32 0.39 -9.32
N ALA A 127 -4.86 -0.03 -8.17
CA ALA A 127 -6.20 -0.63 -8.10
C ALA A 127 -7.27 0.37 -8.58
N LEU A 128 -7.20 1.63 -8.12
CA LEU A 128 -8.10 2.67 -8.59
C LEU A 128 -7.88 2.99 -10.06
N ARG A 129 -6.63 3.17 -10.49
CA ARG A 129 -6.30 3.43 -11.89
C ARG A 129 -6.88 2.37 -12.82
N HIS A 130 -6.77 1.09 -12.44
CA HIS A 130 -7.35 -0.02 -13.20
C HIS A 130 -8.88 0.05 -13.21
N HIS A 131 -9.51 0.29 -12.07
CA HIS A 131 -10.97 0.43 -11.96
C HIS A 131 -11.50 1.56 -12.85
N LEU A 132 -10.81 2.68 -12.89
CA LEU A 132 -11.19 3.85 -13.70
C LEU A 132 -11.10 3.63 -15.21
N LEU A 133 -10.45 2.57 -15.70
CA LEU A 133 -10.41 2.28 -17.13
C LEU A 133 -11.80 2.04 -17.72
N ALA A 134 -12.72 1.44 -16.96
CA ALA A 134 -14.09 1.19 -17.39
C ALA A 134 -14.92 2.46 -17.60
N TYR A 135 -14.49 3.61 -17.05
CA TYR A 135 -15.19 4.89 -17.16
C TYR A 135 -14.61 5.82 -18.23
N ARG A 136 -13.50 5.43 -18.86
CA ARG A 136 -12.89 6.22 -19.92
C ARG A 136 -13.58 5.95 -21.25
N THR A 137 -13.81 7.04 -22.00
CA THR A 137 -14.28 6.98 -23.39
C THR A 137 -13.39 7.86 -24.26
N PRO A 138 -13.48 7.76 -25.62
CA PRO A 138 -12.78 8.69 -26.50
C PRO A 138 -13.09 10.16 -26.21
N GLU A 139 -14.34 10.47 -25.82
CA GLU A 139 -14.79 11.83 -25.48
C GLU A 139 -14.38 12.24 -24.08
N ARG A 140 -14.10 11.28 -23.20
CA ARG A 140 -13.67 11.49 -21.81
C ARG A 140 -12.43 10.65 -21.51
N PRO A 141 -11.27 10.95 -22.12
CA PRO A 141 -10.03 10.19 -21.87
C PRO A 141 -9.46 10.45 -20.49
N THR A 142 -9.78 11.62 -19.89
CA THR A 142 -9.32 12.04 -18.57
C THR A 142 -10.51 12.23 -17.65
N LEU A 143 -10.54 11.50 -16.54
CA LEU A 143 -11.63 11.55 -15.56
C LEU A 143 -11.41 12.60 -14.46
N PHE A 144 -10.17 12.92 -14.13
CA PHE A 144 -9.79 13.89 -13.10
C PHE A 144 -8.87 14.96 -13.69
N ARG A 145 -9.03 16.21 -13.27
CA ARG A 145 -8.22 17.34 -13.76
C ARG A 145 -6.75 17.20 -13.37
N ASN A 146 -6.51 16.78 -12.13
CA ASN A 146 -5.16 16.58 -11.60
C ASN A 146 -5.16 15.38 -10.68
N SER A 147 -4.05 14.63 -10.70
CA SER A 147 -3.73 13.61 -9.72
C SER A 147 -2.67 14.19 -8.78
N VAL A 148 -2.98 14.25 -7.49
CA VAL A 148 -2.11 14.85 -6.47
C VAL A 148 -1.55 13.74 -5.59
N GLY A 149 -0.27 13.47 -5.73
CA GLY A 149 0.46 12.55 -4.89
C GLY A 149 1.84 13.12 -4.50
N PRO A 150 2.54 12.51 -3.58
CA PRO A 150 2.04 11.58 -2.57
C PRO A 150 1.29 12.30 -1.45
N LEU A 151 0.29 11.62 -0.89
CA LEU A 151 -0.41 12.13 0.30
C LEU A 151 0.51 11.95 1.51
N THR A 152 1.13 13.01 1.95
CA THR A 152 2.12 12.98 3.03
C THR A 152 1.50 13.07 4.42
N THR A 153 0.20 13.43 4.51
CA THR A 153 -0.53 13.49 5.79
C THR A 153 -2.01 13.14 5.58
N PRO A 154 -2.70 12.56 6.61
CA PRO A 154 -4.13 12.29 6.56
C PRO A 154 -5.01 13.51 6.25
N ARG A 155 -4.57 14.72 6.64
CA ARG A 155 -5.30 15.97 6.36
C ARG A 155 -5.48 16.25 4.86
N ARG A 156 -4.53 15.86 4.01
CA ARG A 156 -4.64 16.10 2.55
C ARG A 156 -5.64 15.19 1.84
N VAL A 157 -6.04 14.09 2.45
CA VAL A 157 -7.13 13.23 1.93
C VAL A 157 -8.48 13.94 2.03
N ILE A 158 -8.64 14.80 3.04
CA ILE A 158 -9.87 15.53 3.33
C ILE A 158 -9.95 16.85 2.54
N GLU A 159 -8.81 17.40 2.11
CA GLU A 159 -8.69 18.67 1.38
C GLU A 159 -8.73 18.52 -0.16
N CYS A 160 -9.17 17.40 -0.70
CA CYS A 160 -9.45 17.28 -2.12
C CYS A 160 -10.75 18.03 -2.46
N GLU A 161 -10.67 19.36 -2.49
CA GLU A 161 -11.71 20.24 -3.03
C GLU A 161 -11.82 20.10 -4.55
#